data_906e22c327d0bbdaf4fb409aa85b1a56
#
_entry.id   906e22c327d0bbdaf4fb409aa85b1a56
#
_cell.length_a   1.000
_cell.length_b   1.000
_cell.length_c   1.000
_cell.angle_alpha   90.00
_cell.angle_beta   90.00
_cell.angle_gamma   90.00
#
_symmetry.space_group_name_H-M   'P 1'
#
loop_
_entity.id
_entity.type
_entity.pdbx_description
1 polymer ?
#
loop_
_entity_poly.entity_id
_entity_poly.type
_entity_poly.pdbx_seq_one_letter_code
_entity_poly.pdbx_strand_id
1 'polypeptide(L)'
;MRSIPALSRRKTLRALSYGLVCSGLCGSSPFRWLVSDIQAGDSAIFKMSFDEFPQLSKSYGSVRVNVAGIPNASNQIVVTRMPGNKFYAVSSKCTHSGVAVNPFKKGKGLYCAAHGSQFDVDGRVVRGPAISALKLYSSKYDGKGTVSVEFPELGYSVNASILQSIEGDRLHLTFETIPGMTYSVAFSSQFGNEYVRSEKFAVTKEGPYNVNRLTADRGEVNIYLKPLGKAGFIKIIRE
;
A
#
# COMPACT_ATOMS: atom_id res chain seq x y z
N MET A 1 25.71 7.46 38.33
CA MET A 1 24.56 7.90 37.49
C MET A 1 24.84 7.57 36.03
N ARG A 2 24.26 6.53 35.47
CA ARG A 2 24.43 6.17 34.06
C ARG A 2 23.32 6.85 33.29
N SER A 3 23.68 7.71 32.36
CA SER A 3 22.75 8.43 31.46
C SER A 3 22.11 7.45 30.49
N ILE A 4 20.78 7.44 30.46
CA ILE A 4 19.97 6.70 29.50
C ILE A 4 20.07 7.44 28.15
N PRO A 5 20.48 6.78 27.06
CA PRO A 5 20.52 7.44 25.76
C PRO A 5 19.10 7.74 25.29
N ALA A 6 18.86 8.98 24.86
CA ALA A 6 17.58 9.41 24.29
C ALA A 6 17.23 8.59 23.06
N LEU A 7 16.14 7.85 23.13
CA LEU A 7 15.56 7.13 22.01
C LEU A 7 15.14 8.12 20.91
N SER A 8 15.68 7.93 19.72
CA SER A 8 15.35 8.74 18.55
C SER A 8 13.83 8.74 18.31
N ARG A 9 13.22 9.92 18.14
CA ARG A 9 11.78 10.11 17.90
C ARG A 9 11.20 9.19 16.81
N ARG A 10 12.01 8.80 15.83
CA ARG A 10 11.60 7.86 14.75
C ARG A 10 11.44 6.41 15.21
N LYS A 11 12.13 5.98 16.27
CA LYS A 11 11.96 4.63 16.84
C LYS A 11 10.74 4.56 17.75
N THR A 12 10.40 5.65 18.44
CA THR A 12 9.22 5.75 19.32
C THR A 12 7.92 5.74 18.51
N LEU A 13 7.88 6.41 17.36
CA LEU A 13 6.71 6.40 16.45
C LEU A 13 6.46 5.02 15.82
N ARG A 14 7.51 4.24 15.53
CA ARG A 14 7.34 2.86 15.04
C ARG A 14 6.82 1.89 16.10
N ALA A 15 7.05 2.14 17.37
CA ALA A 15 6.54 1.33 18.47
C ALA A 15 5.09 1.68 18.84
N LEU A 16 4.58 2.86 18.48
CA LEU A 16 3.22 3.33 18.75
C LEU A 16 2.22 3.02 17.62
N SER A 17 2.68 2.64 16.43
CA SER A 17 1.80 2.23 15.32
C SER A 17 1.19 0.83 15.49
N TYR A 18 1.48 0.15 16.58
CA TYR A 18 0.77 -1.05 17.00
C TYR A 18 -0.26 -0.66 18.07
N GLY A 19 -1.29 0.08 17.64
CA GLY A 19 -2.41 0.43 18.50
C GLY A 19 -3.08 -0.84 19.00
N LEU A 20 -3.03 -1.04 20.31
CA LEU A 20 -3.86 -2.01 21.02
C LEU A 20 -5.31 -1.54 20.81
N VAL A 21 -6.03 -2.12 19.85
CA VAL A 21 -7.49 -1.95 19.80
C VAL A 21 -8.07 -2.76 20.96
N CYS A 22 -7.90 -2.23 22.17
CA CYS A 22 -8.53 -2.71 23.40
C CYS A 22 -9.88 -2.06 23.67
N SER A 23 -10.50 -1.39 22.70
CA SER A 23 -11.86 -0.85 22.88
C SER A 23 -12.89 -1.95 22.61
N GLY A 24 -13.15 -2.78 23.60
CA GLY A 24 -14.25 -3.75 23.59
C GLY A 24 -13.91 -5.20 23.91
N LEU A 25 -12.65 -5.61 23.90
CA LEU A 25 -12.25 -6.99 24.20
C LEU A 25 -11.73 -7.19 25.64
N CYS A 26 -11.85 -6.21 26.52
CA CYS A 26 -11.48 -6.30 27.94
C CYS A 26 -12.53 -7.00 28.81
N GLY A 27 -13.54 -7.64 28.23
CA GLY A 27 -14.51 -8.47 28.95
C GLY A 27 -14.30 -9.94 28.60
N SER A 28 -13.78 -10.73 29.51
CA SER A 28 -13.83 -12.21 29.62
C SER A 28 -13.73 -13.09 28.36
N SER A 29 -13.38 -12.57 27.19
CA SER A 29 -13.13 -13.39 26.00
C SER A 29 -11.77 -14.06 26.08
N PRO A 30 -11.67 -15.41 25.90
CA PRO A 30 -10.41 -16.13 25.90
C PRO A 30 -9.55 -15.84 24.66
N PHE A 31 -10.02 -15.00 23.73
CA PHE A 31 -9.35 -14.72 22.46
C PHE A 31 -8.74 -13.32 22.45
N ARG A 32 -7.44 -13.24 22.20
CA ARG A 32 -6.71 -11.99 21.95
C ARG A 32 -6.24 -11.97 20.50
N TRP A 33 -6.90 -11.19 19.65
CA TRP A 33 -6.51 -10.98 18.26
C TRP A 33 -5.99 -9.58 18.08
N LEU A 34 -4.80 -9.45 17.53
CA LEU A 34 -4.28 -8.19 17.04
C LEU A 34 -4.53 -8.13 15.51
N VAL A 35 -5.39 -7.22 15.12
CA VAL A 35 -5.49 -6.80 13.74
C VAL A 35 -4.45 -5.71 13.58
N SER A 36 -3.53 -5.86 12.64
CA SER A 36 -2.62 -4.76 12.33
C SER A 36 -3.44 -3.65 11.70
N ASP A 37 -3.74 -2.64 12.50
CA ASP A 37 -4.39 -1.42 12.07
C ASP A 37 -3.41 -0.69 11.14
N ILE A 38 -3.70 -0.68 9.86
CA ILE A 38 -3.12 0.30 8.96
C ILE A 38 -3.97 1.54 9.15
N GLN A 39 -3.52 2.44 10.02
CA GLN A 39 -4.22 3.69 10.27
C GLN A 39 -4.44 4.45 8.96
N ALA A 40 -5.59 5.11 8.86
CA ALA A 40 -5.84 6.09 7.82
C ALA A 40 -4.69 7.11 7.82
N GLY A 41 -3.79 7.01 6.83
CA GLY A 41 -2.54 7.77 6.78
C GLY A 41 -1.29 6.93 6.56
N ASP A 42 -1.35 5.59 6.71
CA ASP A 42 -0.22 4.74 6.34
C ASP A 42 -0.11 4.65 4.82
N SER A 43 1.10 4.91 4.33
CA SER A 43 1.40 4.88 2.91
C SER A 43 1.60 3.44 2.43
N ALA A 44 1.07 3.11 1.26
CA ALA A 44 1.51 1.91 0.56
C ALA A 44 2.89 2.13 -0.04
N ILE A 45 3.78 1.15 0.06
CA ILE A 45 5.15 1.22 -0.47
C ILE A 45 5.32 0.21 -1.60
N PHE A 46 5.60 0.71 -2.80
CA PHE A 46 5.98 -0.10 -3.95
C PHE A 46 7.50 -0.16 -4.06
N LYS A 47 8.07 -1.38 -4.01
CA LYS A 47 9.52 -1.61 -4.11
C LYS A 47 9.88 -2.06 -5.52
N MET A 48 10.93 -1.48 -6.07
CA MET A 48 11.47 -1.76 -7.41
C MET A 48 12.92 -2.14 -7.30
N SER A 49 13.26 -3.41 -7.52
CA SER A 49 14.66 -3.86 -7.57
C SER A 49 15.27 -3.61 -8.95
N PHE A 50 16.59 -3.41 -9.01
CA PHE A 50 17.29 -3.26 -10.29
C PHE A 50 17.34 -4.57 -11.09
N ASP A 51 17.15 -5.72 -10.43
CA ASP A 51 17.05 -7.01 -11.09
C ASP A 51 15.77 -7.10 -11.92
N GLU A 52 14.65 -6.59 -11.39
CA GLU A 52 13.37 -6.53 -12.10
C GLU A 52 13.30 -5.35 -13.08
N PHE A 53 13.95 -4.22 -12.74
CA PHE A 53 13.95 -3.00 -13.53
C PHE A 53 15.38 -2.54 -13.85
N PRO A 54 16.12 -3.26 -14.72
CA PRO A 54 17.54 -3.00 -14.99
C PRO A 54 17.81 -1.62 -15.59
N GLN A 55 16.80 -0.95 -16.17
CA GLN A 55 16.91 0.43 -16.65
C GLN A 55 17.29 1.39 -15.51
N LEU A 56 16.82 1.14 -14.26
CA LEU A 56 17.09 1.98 -13.11
C LEU A 56 18.51 1.81 -12.53
N SER A 57 19.29 0.86 -13.03
CA SER A 57 20.70 0.72 -12.64
C SER A 57 21.60 1.80 -13.25
N LYS A 58 21.14 2.53 -14.29
CA LYS A 58 21.91 3.53 -15.04
C LYS A 58 21.34 4.94 -14.83
N SER A 59 22.21 5.95 -14.78
CA SER A 59 21.79 7.37 -14.78
C SER A 59 20.96 7.68 -16.02
N TYR A 60 19.89 8.45 -15.85
CA TYR A 60 18.85 8.76 -16.83
C TYR A 60 18.01 7.54 -17.25
N GLY A 61 18.21 6.38 -16.63
CA GLY A 61 17.33 5.24 -16.80
C GLY A 61 15.94 5.57 -16.28
N SER A 62 14.93 5.20 -17.07
CA SER A 62 13.54 5.53 -16.77
C SER A 62 12.63 4.40 -17.20
N VAL A 63 11.64 4.09 -16.40
CA VAL A 63 10.68 3.03 -16.68
C VAL A 63 9.28 3.49 -16.30
N ARG A 64 8.30 3.12 -17.12
CA ARG A 64 6.88 3.26 -16.80
C ARG A 64 6.36 1.91 -16.33
N VAL A 65 5.72 1.88 -15.18
CA VAL A 65 5.19 0.67 -14.56
C VAL A 65 3.74 0.83 -14.16
N ASN A 66 3.01 -0.27 -14.19
CA ASN A 66 1.70 -0.39 -13.57
C ASN A 66 1.91 -1.00 -12.18
N VAL A 67 1.48 -0.29 -11.15
CA VAL A 67 1.57 -0.77 -9.77
C VAL A 67 0.29 -1.56 -9.47
N ALA A 68 0.44 -2.85 -9.23
CA ALA A 68 -0.68 -3.68 -8.81
C ALA A 68 -1.24 -3.21 -7.46
N GLY A 69 -2.52 -3.43 -7.23
CA GLY A 69 -3.18 -3.03 -5.99
C GLY A 69 -3.51 -1.54 -5.87
N ILE A 70 -3.34 -0.76 -6.96
CA ILE A 70 -3.71 0.65 -7.03
C ILE A 70 -4.81 0.86 -8.08
N PRO A 71 -5.81 1.72 -7.83
CA PRO A 71 -6.86 2.01 -8.82
C PRO A 71 -6.29 2.43 -10.17
N ASN A 72 -6.92 1.98 -11.26
CA ASN A 72 -6.50 2.25 -12.64
C ASN A 72 -6.25 3.73 -12.95
N ALA A 73 -6.91 4.65 -12.23
CA ALA A 73 -6.70 6.08 -12.41
C ALA A 73 -5.32 6.58 -11.94
N SER A 74 -4.65 5.84 -11.05
CA SER A 74 -3.41 6.25 -10.38
C SER A 74 -2.30 5.19 -10.43
N ASN A 75 -2.54 4.03 -11.05
CA ASN A 75 -1.64 2.88 -11.00
C ASN A 75 -0.43 2.97 -11.94
N GLN A 76 -0.40 3.92 -12.84
CA GLN A 76 0.72 4.11 -13.76
C GLN A 76 1.65 5.21 -13.26
N ILE A 77 2.90 4.85 -13.02
CA ILE A 77 3.95 5.79 -12.66
C ILE A 77 5.13 5.68 -13.62
N VAL A 78 5.88 6.77 -13.72
CA VAL A 78 7.22 6.76 -14.31
C VAL A 78 8.23 6.97 -13.21
N VAL A 79 9.18 6.05 -13.10
CA VAL A 79 10.31 6.17 -12.18
C VAL A 79 11.57 6.43 -13.00
N THR A 80 12.33 7.45 -12.61
CA THR A 80 13.54 7.90 -13.32
C THR A 80 14.70 8.05 -12.34
N ARG A 81 15.85 7.47 -12.69
CA ARG A 81 17.12 7.70 -11.98
C ARG A 81 17.87 8.86 -12.62
N MET A 82 18.24 9.82 -11.80
CA MET A 82 19.12 10.92 -12.17
C MET A 82 20.55 10.70 -11.61
N PRO A 83 21.56 11.44 -12.11
CA PRO A 83 22.89 11.40 -11.53
C PRO A 83 22.89 11.66 -10.01
N GLY A 84 23.86 11.09 -9.29
CA GLY A 84 23.94 11.21 -7.83
C GLY A 84 22.95 10.33 -7.07
N ASN A 85 22.47 9.24 -7.68
CA ASN A 85 21.51 8.29 -7.08
C ASN A 85 20.19 8.96 -6.64
N LYS A 86 19.78 10.00 -7.34
CA LYS A 86 18.50 10.66 -7.12
C LYS A 86 17.42 9.96 -7.95
N PHE A 87 16.31 9.65 -7.33
CA PHE A 87 15.17 9.02 -8.00
C PHE A 87 13.93 9.91 -7.93
N TYR A 88 13.18 9.92 -9.00
CA TYR A 88 11.93 10.66 -9.13
C TYR A 88 10.85 9.69 -9.58
N ALA A 89 9.73 9.69 -8.92
CA ALA A 89 8.56 8.90 -9.27
C ALA A 89 7.38 9.84 -9.49
N VAL A 90 6.81 9.84 -10.68
CA VAL A 90 5.68 10.72 -11.03
C VAL A 90 4.54 9.90 -11.61
N SER A 91 3.31 10.39 -11.48
CA SER A 91 2.17 9.83 -12.22
C SER A 91 2.47 9.88 -13.73
N SER A 92 2.22 8.79 -14.44
CA SER A 92 2.35 8.82 -15.90
C SER A 92 1.14 9.46 -16.59
N LYS A 93 0.08 9.81 -15.86
CA LYS A 93 -1.14 10.38 -16.43
C LYS A 93 -0.94 11.86 -16.79
N CYS A 94 -0.90 12.16 -18.09
CA CYS A 94 -0.78 13.53 -18.59
C CYS A 94 -1.94 14.40 -18.08
N THR A 95 -1.62 15.53 -17.49
CA THR A 95 -2.59 16.45 -16.88
C THR A 95 -3.43 17.22 -17.89
N HIS A 96 -3.10 17.15 -19.19
CA HIS A 96 -3.93 17.72 -20.26
C HIS A 96 -5.08 16.77 -20.67
N SER A 97 -4.77 15.49 -20.94
CA SER A 97 -5.74 14.57 -21.58
C SER A 97 -5.78 13.17 -20.96
N GLY A 98 -5.06 12.94 -19.86
CA GLY A 98 -5.03 11.65 -19.17
C GLY A 98 -4.25 10.54 -19.88
N VAL A 99 -3.70 10.80 -21.08
CA VAL A 99 -2.86 9.83 -21.81
C VAL A 99 -1.53 9.64 -21.10
N ALA A 100 -1.00 8.43 -21.10
CA ALA A 100 0.25 8.10 -20.44
C ALA A 100 1.45 8.81 -21.07
N VAL A 101 2.24 9.52 -20.25
CA VAL A 101 3.51 10.11 -20.70
C VAL A 101 4.56 9.03 -20.90
N ASN A 102 5.46 9.25 -21.85
CA ASN A 102 6.58 8.35 -22.08
C ASN A 102 7.65 8.49 -20.99
N PRO A 103 8.43 7.42 -20.72
CA PRO A 103 9.58 7.49 -19.84
C PRO A 103 10.53 8.63 -20.19
N PHE A 104 11.22 9.14 -19.17
CA PHE A 104 12.16 10.26 -19.30
C PHE A 104 13.26 9.96 -20.33
N LYS A 105 13.55 10.94 -21.17
CA LYS A 105 14.71 10.94 -22.07
C LYS A 105 15.56 12.19 -21.83
N LYS A 106 16.88 12.01 -21.67
CA LYS A 106 17.81 13.12 -21.54
C LYS A 106 17.65 14.10 -22.72
N GLY A 107 17.52 15.38 -22.44
CA GLY A 107 17.30 16.43 -23.45
C GLY A 107 15.83 16.61 -23.89
N LYS A 108 14.92 15.69 -23.58
CA LYS A 108 13.50 15.78 -23.94
C LYS A 108 12.56 15.81 -22.71
N GLY A 109 12.99 15.26 -21.60
CA GLY A 109 12.14 15.09 -20.42
C GLY A 109 11.11 13.97 -20.56
N LEU A 110 10.03 14.06 -19.79
CA LEU A 110 8.84 13.24 -19.92
C LEU A 110 7.95 13.85 -21.02
N TYR A 111 7.45 13.02 -21.93
CA TYR A 111 6.75 13.49 -23.11
C TYR A 111 5.41 12.80 -23.30
N CYS A 112 4.35 13.59 -23.44
CA CYS A 112 3.03 13.12 -23.82
C CYS A 112 2.87 13.15 -25.33
N ALA A 113 2.75 11.96 -25.95
CA ALA A 113 2.69 11.86 -27.42
C ALA A 113 1.35 12.35 -28.01
N ALA A 114 0.28 12.44 -27.20
CA ALA A 114 -1.04 12.80 -27.69
C ALA A 114 -1.08 14.26 -28.22
N HIS A 115 -0.55 15.21 -27.45
CA HIS A 115 -0.62 16.64 -27.82
C HIS A 115 0.69 17.40 -27.57
N GLY A 116 1.80 16.69 -27.32
CA GLY A 116 3.13 17.30 -27.25
C GLY A 116 3.50 17.93 -25.91
N SER A 117 2.71 17.77 -24.85
CA SER A 117 3.09 18.26 -23.51
C SER A 117 4.41 17.65 -23.06
N GLN A 118 5.27 18.46 -22.47
CA GLN A 118 6.56 18.04 -21.91
C GLN A 118 6.65 18.42 -20.43
N PHE A 119 7.27 17.53 -19.68
CA PHE A 119 7.49 17.71 -18.25
C PHE A 119 8.95 17.40 -17.93
N ASP A 120 9.48 18.04 -16.91
CA ASP A 120 10.79 17.68 -16.38
C ASP A 120 10.72 16.39 -15.54
N VAL A 121 11.85 16.03 -14.92
CA VAL A 121 11.95 14.76 -14.20
C VAL A 121 11.07 14.70 -12.96
N ASP A 122 10.77 15.83 -12.31
CA ASP A 122 9.91 15.94 -11.12
C ASP A 122 8.45 16.26 -11.49
N GLY A 123 8.12 16.24 -12.77
CA GLY A 123 6.76 16.37 -13.26
C GLY A 123 6.29 17.79 -13.55
N ARG A 124 7.13 18.81 -13.38
CA ARG A 124 6.75 20.20 -13.71
C ARG A 124 6.56 20.37 -15.21
N VAL A 125 5.60 21.21 -15.59
CA VAL A 125 5.35 21.51 -17.01
C VAL A 125 6.51 22.32 -17.59
N VAL A 126 7.12 21.78 -18.65
CA VAL A 126 8.14 22.47 -19.46
C VAL A 126 7.52 23.03 -20.72
N ARG A 127 6.54 22.31 -21.30
CA ARG A 127 5.81 22.73 -22.52
C ARG A 127 4.38 22.24 -22.46
N GLY A 128 3.44 23.14 -22.77
CA GLY A 128 2.01 22.81 -22.89
C GLY A 128 1.68 21.87 -24.05
N PRO A 129 0.39 21.52 -24.20
CA PRO A 129 -0.79 22.20 -23.64
C PRO A 129 -1.15 21.85 -22.17
N ALA A 130 -0.48 20.93 -21.50
CA ALA A 130 -0.68 20.74 -20.07
C ALA A 130 -0.38 22.02 -19.29
N ILE A 131 -1.22 22.34 -18.29
CA ILE A 131 -1.09 23.55 -17.45
C ILE A 131 -0.74 23.24 -15.99
N SER A 132 -0.80 21.97 -15.59
CA SER A 132 -0.48 21.52 -14.22
C SER A 132 0.57 20.41 -14.23
N ALA A 133 1.36 20.34 -13.16
CA ALA A 133 2.39 19.34 -12.98
C ALA A 133 1.79 17.93 -12.87
N LEU A 134 2.58 16.91 -13.22
CA LEU A 134 2.31 15.52 -12.88
C LEU A 134 2.41 15.36 -11.36
N LYS A 135 1.60 14.47 -10.78
CA LYS A 135 1.71 14.15 -9.36
C LYS A 135 3.07 13.50 -9.07
N LEU A 136 3.81 14.08 -8.14
CA LEU A 136 5.09 13.57 -7.64
C LEU A 136 4.84 12.68 -6.42
N TYR A 137 5.47 11.52 -6.40
CA TYR A 137 5.47 10.58 -5.28
C TYR A 137 6.81 10.61 -4.55
N SER A 138 6.77 10.44 -3.22
CA SER A 138 7.99 10.26 -2.43
C SER A 138 8.72 9.00 -2.89
N SER A 139 10.02 9.10 -3.09
CA SER A 139 10.85 7.96 -3.47
C SER A 139 12.12 7.90 -2.66
N LYS A 140 12.56 6.69 -2.29
CA LYS A 140 13.75 6.46 -1.48
C LYS A 140 14.56 5.29 -2.06
N TYR A 141 15.84 5.52 -2.27
CA TYR A 141 16.82 4.51 -2.67
C TYR A 141 17.54 3.94 -1.44
N ASP A 142 17.70 2.65 -1.36
CA ASP A 142 18.33 1.94 -0.24
C ASP A 142 19.88 1.91 -0.32
N GLY A 143 20.46 2.37 -1.44
CA GLY A 143 21.89 2.29 -1.70
C GLY A 143 22.37 0.94 -2.22
N LYS A 144 21.49 -0.07 -2.30
CA LYS A 144 21.83 -1.47 -2.62
C LYS A 144 21.13 -2.02 -3.87
N GLY A 145 20.36 -1.20 -4.57
CA GLY A 145 19.68 -1.60 -5.79
C GLY A 145 18.15 -1.67 -5.72
N THR A 146 17.54 -1.12 -4.64
CA THR A 146 16.09 -1.06 -4.53
C THR A 146 15.61 0.38 -4.34
N VAL A 147 14.61 0.76 -5.13
CA VAL A 147 13.88 2.03 -4.98
C VAL A 147 12.50 1.75 -4.40
N SER A 148 12.13 2.46 -3.35
CA SER A 148 10.80 2.44 -2.75
C SER A 148 10.05 3.70 -3.15
N VAL A 149 8.82 3.54 -3.65
CA VAL A 149 7.89 4.64 -3.99
C VAL A 149 6.72 4.58 -3.03
N GLU A 150 6.37 5.72 -2.44
CA GLU A 150 5.35 5.85 -1.41
C GLU A 150 4.05 6.45 -2.00
N PHE A 151 2.92 5.81 -1.70
CA PHE A 151 1.57 6.21 -2.09
C PHE A 151 0.75 6.56 -0.84
N PRO A 152 0.73 7.83 -0.43
CA PRO A 152 0.12 8.23 0.85
C PRO A 152 -1.40 8.08 0.90
N GLU A 153 -2.10 8.07 -0.24
CA GLU A 153 -3.57 7.99 -0.27
C GLU A 153 -4.11 6.55 -0.18
N LEU A 154 -3.25 5.58 -0.02
CA LEU A 154 -3.64 4.18 -0.06
C LEU A 154 -3.70 3.52 1.33
N GLY A 155 -3.65 4.31 2.38
CA GLY A 155 -3.95 3.87 3.74
C GLY A 155 -5.43 3.50 3.89
N TYR A 156 -5.74 2.54 4.74
CA TYR A 156 -7.10 2.19 5.15
C TYR A 156 -7.10 1.70 6.61
N SER A 157 -8.22 1.87 7.29
CA SER A 157 -8.41 1.35 8.65
C SER A 157 -9.13 0.02 8.63
N VAL A 158 -8.84 -0.83 9.61
CA VAL A 158 -9.52 -2.11 9.83
C VAL A 158 -10.14 -2.11 11.22
N ASN A 159 -11.45 -2.21 11.32
CA ASN A 159 -12.16 -2.40 12.56
C ASN A 159 -12.39 -3.90 12.81
N ALA A 160 -12.14 -4.36 14.02
CA ALA A 160 -12.29 -5.76 14.39
C ALA A 160 -13.20 -5.92 15.61
N SER A 161 -14.07 -6.92 15.56
CA SER A 161 -14.94 -7.33 16.68
C SER A 161 -15.16 -8.83 16.67
N ILE A 162 -15.51 -9.38 17.83
CA ILE A 162 -15.96 -10.77 17.92
C ILE A 162 -17.49 -10.76 17.90
N LEU A 163 -18.07 -11.55 17.01
CA LEU A 163 -19.51 -11.75 16.91
C LEU A 163 -19.85 -13.21 17.13
N GLN A 164 -20.91 -13.45 17.91
CA GLN A 164 -21.49 -14.77 18.01
C GLN A 164 -22.30 -15.11 16.76
N SER A 165 -22.10 -16.29 16.21
CA SER A 165 -22.87 -16.88 15.13
C SER A 165 -23.44 -18.22 15.54
N ILE A 166 -24.27 -18.82 14.71
CA ILE A 166 -24.88 -20.15 14.92
C ILE A 166 -23.81 -21.23 15.07
N GLU A 167 -22.66 -21.07 14.39
CA GLU A 167 -21.55 -22.04 14.42
C GLU A 167 -20.46 -21.68 15.46
N GLY A 168 -20.69 -20.69 16.32
CA GLY A 168 -19.75 -20.21 17.34
C GLY A 168 -19.20 -18.82 17.04
N ASP A 169 -18.17 -18.41 17.78
CA ASP A 169 -17.59 -17.07 17.63
C ASP A 169 -16.94 -16.88 16.25
N ARG A 170 -17.15 -15.69 15.66
CA ARG A 170 -16.53 -15.24 14.44
C ARG A 170 -15.79 -13.92 14.66
N LEU A 171 -14.57 -13.82 14.13
CA LEU A 171 -13.88 -12.56 14.07
C LEU A 171 -14.43 -11.77 12.88
N HIS A 172 -15.09 -10.68 13.15
CA HIS A 172 -15.65 -9.75 12.18
C HIS A 172 -14.65 -8.63 11.91
N LEU A 173 -14.30 -8.42 10.65
CA LEU A 173 -13.47 -7.33 10.18
C LEU A 173 -14.28 -6.45 9.23
N THR A 174 -14.26 -5.14 9.51
CA THR A 174 -14.80 -4.10 8.62
C THR A 174 -13.68 -3.20 8.19
N PHE A 175 -13.52 -2.95 6.90
CA PHE A 175 -12.49 -2.07 6.38
C PHE A 175 -12.90 -1.37 5.09
N GLU A 176 -12.32 -0.19 4.87
CA GLU A 176 -12.51 0.58 3.65
C GLU A 176 -11.85 -0.13 2.47
N THR A 177 -12.53 -0.09 1.34
CA THR A 177 -12.10 -0.72 0.11
C THR A 177 -12.20 0.23 -1.08
N ILE A 178 -11.46 -0.08 -2.12
CA ILE A 178 -11.54 0.61 -3.39
C ILE A 178 -12.31 -0.30 -4.35
N PRO A 179 -13.43 0.14 -4.93
CA PRO A 179 -14.18 -0.67 -5.88
C PRO A 179 -13.32 -1.18 -7.03
N GLY A 180 -13.46 -2.45 -7.37
CA GLY A 180 -12.67 -3.14 -8.38
C GLY A 180 -11.33 -3.71 -7.91
N MET A 181 -10.90 -3.43 -6.67
CA MET A 181 -9.69 -4.00 -6.09
C MET A 181 -9.97 -5.33 -5.39
N THR A 182 -8.99 -6.22 -5.43
CA THR A 182 -9.07 -7.54 -4.79
C THR A 182 -8.32 -7.53 -3.45
N TYR A 183 -8.92 -8.15 -2.46
CA TYR A 183 -8.41 -8.25 -1.11
C TYR A 183 -8.31 -9.70 -0.67
N SER A 184 -7.26 -10.02 0.07
CA SER A 184 -7.08 -11.30 0.75
C SER A 184 -6.64 -11.07 2.20
N VAL A 185 -6.74 -12.12 3.01
CA VAL A 185 -6.38 -12.07 4.42
C VAL A 185 -5.17 -12.94 4.66
N ALA A 186 -4.18 -12.43 5.36
CA ALA A 186 -3.03 -13.18 5.82
C ALA A 186 -3.05 -13.28 7.36
N PHE A 187 -2.57 -14.39 7.86
CA PHE A 187 -2.53 -14.72 9.28
C PHE A 187 -1.12 -15.10 9.73
N SER A 188 -0.76 -14.74 10.95
CA SER A 188 0.42 -15.25 11.65
C SER A 188 0.09 -15.52 13.12
N SER A 189 0.61 -16.61 13.66
CA SER A 189 0.48 -16.94 15.10
C SER A 189 1.49 -16.19 15.97
N GLN A 190 2.52 -15.59 15.39
CA GLN A 190 3.60 -14.88 16.08
C GLN A 190 3.90 -13.54 15.43
N PHE A 191 4.22 -12.53 16.25
CA PHE A 191 4.62 -11.22 15.78
C PHE A 191 5.97 -11.27 15.06
N GLY A 192 6.05 -10.62 13.91
CA GLY A 192 7.30 -10.53 13.13
C GLY A 192 7.60 -11.73 12.25
N ASN A 193 6.81 -12.80 12.30
CA ASN A 193 6.93 -13.93 11.39
C ASN A 193 6.24 -13.66 10.05
N GLU A 194 6.55 -14.50 9.07
CA GLU A 194 5.89 -14.47 7.77
C GLU A 194 4.39 -14.73 7.93
N TYR A 195 3.58 -13.91 7.27
CA TYR A 195 2.14 -14.08 7.27
C TYR A 195 1.74 -15.14 6.24
N VAL A 196 1.12 -16.21 6.72
CA VAL A 196 0.49 -17.21 5.87
C VAL A 196 -0.90 -16.70 5.48
N ARG A 197 -1.28 -16.80 4.20
CA ARG A 197 -2.63 -16.44 3.76
C ARG A 197 -3.65 -17.26 4.53
N SER A 198 -4.70 -16.59 4.98
CA SER A 198 -5.87 -17.27 5.50
C SER A 198 -6.47 -18.11 4.38
N GLU A 199 -6.82 -19.35 4.68
CA GLU A 199 -7.36 -20.24 3.68
C GLU A 199 -8.71 -19.73 3.17
N LYS A 200 -9.60 -19.32 4.06
CA LYS A 200 -10.96 -18.89 3.67
C LYS A 200 -11.63 -18.01 4.72
N PHE A 201 -12.47 -17.10 4.25
CA PHE A 201 -13.35 -16.28 5.07
C PHE A 201 -14.78 -16.30 4.53
N ALA A 202 -15.74 -15.83 5.31
CA ALA A 202 -17.13 -15.65 4.91
C ALA A 202 -17.38 -14.16 4.63
N VAL A 203 -18.29 -13.86 3.71
CA VAL A 203 -18.74 -12.49 3.37
C VAL A 203 -20.05 -12.09 4.03
N THR A 204 -20.68 -13.03 4.71
CA THR A 204 -21.87 -12.79 5.55
C THR A 204 -21.69 -13.42 6.91
N LYS A 205 -22.38 -12.89 7.93
CA LYS A 205 -22.22 -13.32 9.32
C LYS A 205 -22.46 -14.83 9.51
N GLU A 206 -23.45 -15.41 8.83
CA GLU A 206 -23.80 -16.83 8.94
C GLU A 206 -23.36 -17.64 7.70
N GLY A 207 -22.60 -17.01 6.78
CA GLY A 207 -22.16 -17.65 5.55
C GLY A 207 -21.00 -18.63 5.75
N PRO A 208 -20.77 -19.50 4.76
CA PRO A 208 -19.68 -20.46 4.79
C PRO A 208 -18.32 -19.77 4.58
N TYR A 209 -17.26 -20.32 5.17
CA TYR A 209 -15.86 -19.90 4.94
C TYR A 209 -15.35 -20.49 3.62
N ASN A 210 -15.74 -19.92 2.51
CA ASN A 210 -15.42 -20.42 1.16
C ASN A 210 -14.69 -19.43 0.27
N VAL A 211 -14.50 -18.17 0.72
CA VAL A 211 -13.84 -17.10 -0.02
C VAL A 211 -12.41 -16.91 0.48
N ASN A 212 -11.43 -16.92 -0.43
CA ASN A 212 -10.04 -16.61 -0.13
C ASN A 212 -9.57 -15.28 -0.72
N ARG A 213 -10.36 -14.71 -1.65
CA ARG A 213 -10.15 -13.40 -2.29
C ARG A 213 -11.50 -12.74 -2.51
N LEU A 214 -11.57 -11.45 -2.22
CA LEU A 214 -12.78 -10.64 -2.41
C LEU A 214 -12.44 -9.47 -3.32
N THR A 215 -13.13 -9.37 -4.46
CA THR A 215 -13.11 -8.13 -5.26
C THR A 215 -14.20 -7.21 -4.74
N ALA A 216 -13.80 -6.02 -4.29
CA ALA A 216 -14.74 -5.07 -3.71
C ALA A 216 -15.63 -4.43 -4.79
N ASP A 217 -16.91 -4.36 -4.54
CA ASP A 217 -17.92 -3.68 -5.37
C ASP A 217 -18.33 -2.31 -4.80
N ARG A 218 -17.93 -2.00 -3.56
CA ARG A 218 -18.27 -0.79 -2.79
C ARG A 218 -17.11 -0.32 -1.95
N GLY A 219 -17.26 0.87 -1.33
CA GLY A 219 -16.22 1.54 -0.55
C GLY A 219 -15.92 0.94 0.82
N GLU A 220 -16.73 -0.01 1.30
CA GLU A 220 -16.53 -0.70 2.59
C GLU A 220 -16.99 -2.15 2.47
N VAL A 221 -16.28 -3.07 3.09
CA VAL A 221 -16.66 -4.47 3.16
C VAL A 221 -16.55 -5.03 4.58
N ASN A 222 -17.38 -6.05 4.81
CA ASN A 222 -17.38 -6.86 6.01
C ASN A 222 -16.94 -8.28 5.65
N ILE A 223 -16.00 -8.83 6.40
CA ILE A 223 -15.60 -10.23 6.29
C ILE A 223 -15.60 -10.89 7.67
N TYR A 224 -15.79 -12.19 7.68
CA TYR A 224 -15.89 -12.99 8.88
C TYR A 224 -14.89 -14.13 8.81
N LEU A 225 -14.06 -14.27 9.83
CA LEU A 225 -13.01 -15.28 9.93
C LEU A 225 -13.32 -16.24 11.06
N LYS A 226 -12.97 -17.50 10.87
CA LYS A 226 -12.92 -18.44 11.96
C LYS A 226 -11.76 -18.09 12.87
N PRO A 227 -11.94 -17.96 14.20
CA PRO A 227 -10.82 -17.74 15.11
C PRO A 227 -9.83 -18.90 15.03
N LEU A 228 -8.59 -18.63 14.67
CA LEU A 228 -7.52 -19.62 14.57
C LEU A 228 -6.70 -19.64 15.88
N GLY A 229 -7.16 -20.38 16.90
CA GLY A 229 -6.50 -20.44 18.20
C GLY A 229 -6.87 -19.29 19.15
N LYS A 230 -6.13 -19.14 20.25
CA LYS A 230 -6.41 -18.17 21.34
C LYS A 230 -5.88 -16.76 21.05
N ALA A 231 -4.94 -16.60 20.12
CA ALA A 231 -4.36 -15.32 19.74
C ALA A 231 -3.71 -15.42 18.35
N GLY A 232 -3.58 -14.29 17.67
CA GLY A 232 -2.90 -14.22 16.37
C GLY A 232 -2.87 -12.80 15.81
N PHE A 233 -2.18 -12.65 14.68
CA PHE A 233 -2.02 -11.40 13.95
C PHE A 233 -2.66 -11.57 12.58
N ILE A 234 -3.46 -10.59 12.18
CA ILE A 234 -4.16 -10.58 10.90
C ILE A 234 -3.72 -9.36 10.11
N LYS A 235 -3.53 -9.55 8.82
CA LYS A 235 -3.23 -8.50 7.87
C LYS A 235 -4.15 -8.62 6.67
N ILE A 236 -4.78 -7.52 6.28
CA ILE A 236 -5.47 -7.42 5.01
C ILE A 236 -4.45 -7.10 3.93
N ILE A 237 -4.51 -7.81 2.82
CA ILE A 237 -3.64 -7.61 1.65
C ILE A 237 -4.51 -7.14 0.50
N ARG A 238 -4.16 -6.03 -0.11
CA ARG A 238 -4.71 -5.53 -1.36
C ARG A 238 -3.84 -6.03 -2.52
N GLU A 239 -4.46 -6.62 -3.54
CA GLU A 239 -3.80 -7.21 -4.72
C GLU A 239 -4.04 -6.40 -6.00
#